data_2c19bd6eed7e56bb4a7cd2b430869cad
#
_entry.id   2c19bd6eed7e56bb4a7cd2b430869cad
#
_cell.length_a   1.000
_cell.length_b   1.000
_cell.length_c   1.000
_cell.angle_alpha   90.00
_cell.angle_beta   90.00
_cell.angle_gamma   90.00
#
_symmetry.space_group_name_H-M   'P 1'
#
loop_
_entity.id
_entity.type
_entity.pdbx_description
1 polymer ?
#
loop_
_entity_poly.entity_id
_entity_poly.type
_entity_poly.pdbx_seq_one_letter_code
_entity_poly.pdbx_strand_id
1 'polypeptide(L)'
;VNQTEVLSEIQKLQEDIMEKKQRLAEMMRNVAPKKVKNYVFKSFRQGDVSLLDLFEEKDELIVVHNMGKSCMYCTTWADGLNGLYHHIRRKAAFVVSTPDSTEVQENVAAERSWVFPMVSTKDTTFKEDTGFAKDNLYYPGVSIFSKDKEGNIYKHADAPFGPGDDFCAVWPLFDMLPSGYSNYKPHKKINDRSAFQLTNNIAVQVSDYEKAVDFYEKTFGMQKIKNKENETQFIINGVNFFIEDSASSKGKVFFEFAVEDIKEAMHDLMEKGCTMTKEYNEKSVMMKDPYGLHFHLFEM
;
A
#
# COMPACT_ATOMS: atom_id res chain seq x y z
N VAL A 1 13.44 -32.90 29.51
CA VAL A 1 13.70 -31.57 30.02
C VAL A 1 12.55 -31.22 30.97
N ASN A 2 12.88 -30.77 32.19
CA ASN A 2 11.86 -30.38 33.16
C ASN A 2 11.23 -29.04 32.71
N GLN A 3 9.92 -29.02 32.56
CA GLN A 3 9.18 -27.83 32.09
C GLN A 3 9.44 -26.60 32.98
N THR A 4 9.62 -26.80 34.28
CA THR A 4 9.90 -25.71 35.26
C THR A 4 11.28 -25.08 34.99
N GLU A 5 12.29 -25.90 34.62
CA GLU A 5 13.62 -25.40 34.31
C GLU A 5 13.62 -24.58 33.01
N VAL A 6 12.90 -25.03 31.97
CA VAL A 6 12.75 -24.30 30.72
C VAL A 6 12.06 -22.96 30.92
N LEU A 7 10.98 -22.93 31.70
CA LEU A 7 10.27 -21.67 32.01
C LEU A 7 11.15 -20.68 32.80
N SER A 8 11.96 -21.19 33.74
CA SER A 8 12.92 -20.35 34.49
C SER A 8 14.01 -19.77 33.55
N GLU A 9 14.48 -20.55 32.58
CA GLU A 9 15.47 -20.10 31.61
C GLU A 9 14.89 -19.03 30.64
N ILE A 10 13.65 -19.23 30.19
CA ILE A 10 12.93 -18.24 29.36
C ILE A 10 12.81 -16.91 30.10
N GLN A 11 12.43 -16.93 31.38
CA GLN A 11 12.33 -15.71 32.18
C GLN A 11 13.67 -14.98 32.28
N LYS A 12 14.75 -15.69 32.57
CA LYS A 12 16.11 -15.09 32.62
C LYS A 12 16.51 -14.46 31.29
N LEU A 13 16.24 -15.15 30.17
CA LEU A 13 16.51 -14.60 28.83
C LEU A 13 15.70 -13.34 28.54
N GLN A 14 14.43 -13.28 28.97
CA GLN A 14 13.61 -12.09 28.82
C GLN A 14 14.15 -10.91 29.63
N GLU A 15 14.59 -11.14 30.87
CA GLU A 15 15.22 -10.14 31.73
C GLU A 15 16.54 -9.61 31.09
N ASP A 16 17.40 -10.50 30.62
CA ASP A 16 18.64 -10.18 29.91
C ASP A 16 18.41 -9.33 28.65
N ILE A 17 17.41 -9.70 27.86
CA ILE A 17 17.04 -8.95 26.65
C ILE A 17 16.58 -7.55 27.02
N MET A 18 15.74 -7.40 28.05
CA MET A 18 15.25 -6.10 28.51
C MET A 18 16.40 -5.19 28.99
N GLU A 19 17.34 -5.74 29.76
CA GLU A 19 18.53 -4.99 30.23
C GLU A 19 19.39 -4.52 29.06
N LYS A 20 19.65 -5.42 28.08
CA LYS A 20 20.43 -5.08 26.89
C LYS A 20 19.75 -4.04 26.03
N LYS A 21 18.42 -4.10 25.86
CA LYS A 21 17.64 -3.10 25.14
C LYS A 21 17.70 -1.73 25.82
N GLN A 22 17.58 -1.67 27.15
CA GLN A 22 17.74 -0.42 27.91
C GLN A 22 19.12 0.19 27.72
N ARG A 23 20.18 -0.62 27.84
CA ARG A 23 21.57 -0.19 27.61
C ARG A 23 21.79 0.32 26.18
N LEU A 24 21.26 -0.41 25.18
CA LEU A 24 21.34 0.02 23.79
C LEU A 24 20.66 1.39 23.58
N ALA A 25 19.47 1.58 24.11
CA ALA A 25 18.75 2.85 24.04
C ALA A 25 19.50 4.01 24.71
N GLU A 26 20.18 3.77 25.85
CA GLU A 26 21.04 4.75 26.50
C GLU A 26 22.25 5.09 25.63
N MET A 27 22.93 4.09 25.07
CA MET A 27 24.06 4.31 24.18
C MET A 27 23.66 5.11 22.95
N MET A 28 22.53 4.81 22.33
CA MET A 28 22.02 5.55 21.17
C MET A 28 21.75 7.02 21.50
N ARG A 29 21.15 7.32 22.67
CA ARG A 29 20.91 8.69 23.13
C ARG A 29 22.21 9.48 23.39
N ASN A 30 23.29 8.80 23.73
CA ASN A 30 24.60 9.40 24.06
C ASN A 30 25.52 9.56 22.84
N VAL A 31 25.11 9.09 21.65
CA VAL A 31 25.86 9.35 20.40
C VAL A 31 25.79 10.84 20.09
N ALA A 32 26.94 11.44 19.79
CA ALA A 32 27.01 12.85 19.40
C ALA A 32 26.19 13.08 18.10
N PRO A 33 25.25 14.02 18.10
CA PRO A 33 24.38 14.24 16.94
C PRO A 33 25.18 14.86 15.79
N LYS A 34 24.85 14.47 14.57
CA LYS A 34 25.47 14.99 13.35
C LYS A 34 24.59 16.05 12.71
N LYS A 35 25.13 17.28 12.53
CA LYS A 35 24.41 18.32 11.78
C LYS A 35 24.18 17.89 10.34
N VAL A 36 22.97 18.10 9.83
CA VAL A 36 22.56 17.80 8.45
C VAL A 36 22.01 19.02 7.75
N LYS A 37 22.02 19.00 6.41
CA LYS A 37 21.43 20.08 5.61
C LYS A 37 19.90 20.01 5.65
N ASN A 38 19.24 21.11 5.37
CA ASN A 38 17.79 21.16 5.20
C ASN A 38 17.44 20.71 3.75
N TYR A 39 17.03 19.45 3.60
CA TYR A 39 16.61 18.89 2.32
C TYR A 39 15.23 19.41 1.93
N VAL A 40 14.95 19.49 0.63
CA VAL A 40 13.62 19.79 0.11
C VAL A 40 13.08 18.54 -0.59
N PHE A 41 11.88 18.16 -0.22
CA PHE A 41 11.15 17.00 -0.73
C PHE A 41 9.88 17.45 -1.45
N LYS A 42 9.27 16.53 -2.18
CA LYS A 42 7.92 16.69 -2.69
C LYS A 42 6.93 15.87 -1.86
N SER A 43 5.78 16.48 -1.51
CA SER A 43 4.67 15.83 -0.83
C SER A 43 3.40 15.97 -1.65
N PHE A 44 2.61 14.90 -1.78
CA PHE A 44 1.31 14.97 -2.48
C PHE A 44 0.27 15.82 -1.74
N ARG A 45 0.48 16.08 -0.43
CA ARG A 45 -0.43 16.91 0.38
C ARG A 45 -0.05 18.38 0.42
N GLN A 46 1.25 18.70 0.30
CA GLN A 46 1.76 20.06 0.59
C GLN A 46 2.62 20.65 -0.54
N GLY A 47 2.94 19.87 -1.59
CA GLY A 47 3.89 20.30 -2.63
C GLY A 47 5.32 20.20 -2.14
N ASP A 48 6.13 21.24 -2.35
CA ASP A 48 7.50 21.29 -1.86
C ASP A 48 7.52 21.52 -0.34
N VAL A 49 8.24 20.66 0.39
CA VAL A 49 8.36 20.69 1.86
C VAL A 49 9.79 20.43 2.27
N SER A 50 10.34 21.28 3.13
CA SER A 50 11.71 21.08 3.64
C SER A 50 11.74 20.10 4.82
N LEU A 51 12.93 19.52 5.10
CA LEU A 51 13.12 18.69 6.29
C LEU A 51 12.77 19.45 7.58
N LEU A 52 13.03 20.75 7.62
CA LEU A 52 12.68 21.61 8.75
C LEU A 52 11.15 21.74 8.92
N ASP A 53 10.40 21.86 7.82
CA ASP A 53 8.93 21.98 7.85
C ASP A 53 8.29 20.70 8.39
N LEU A 54 8.90 19.51 8.15
CA LEU A 54 8.40 18.23 8.62
C LEU A 54 8.39 18.08 10.15
N PHE A 55 9.11 18.92 10.87
CA PHE A 55 9.04 18.95 12.34
C PHE A 55 7.71 19.52 12.85
N GLU A 56 6.99 20.26 11.99
CA GLU A 56 5.80 21.00 12.43
C GLU A 56 6.12 21.83 13.69
N GLU A 57 5.33 21.66 14.75
CA GLU A 57 5.54 22.33 16.05
C GLU A 57 6.42 21.53 17.02
N LYS A 58 7.04 20.43 16.58
CA LYS A 58 7.86 19.54 17.41
C LYS A 58 9.33 19.85 17.26
N ASP A 59 10.11 19.54 18.29
CA ASP A 59 11.58 19.63 18.26
C ASP A 59 12.25 18.33 17.86
N GLU A 60 11.49 17.23 17.78
CA GLU A 60 11.97 15.89 17.40
C GLU A 60 11.14 15.35 16.23
N LEU A 61 11.82 14.67 15.27
CA LEU A 61 11.24 14.10 14.08
C LEU A 61 11.71 12.66 13.88
N ILE A 62 10.75 11.77 13.63
CA ILE A 62 10.98 10.39 13.24
C ILE A 62 10.76 10.28 11.72
N VAL A 63 11.78 9.87 10.99
CA VAL A 63 11.73 9.64 9.55
C VAL A 63 11.88 8.15 9.27
N VAL A 64 10.85 7.51 8.75
CA VAL A 64 10.92 6.13 8.29
C VAL A 64 11.40 6.10 6.85
N HIS A 65 12.43 5.30 6.58
CA HIS A 65 12.96 5.06 5.24
C HIS A 65 12.31 3.80 4.65
N ASN A 66 11.37 4.00 3.74
CA ASN A 66 10.70 2.95 3.01
C ASN A 66 11.36 2.81 1.62
N MET A 67 11.49 1.60 1.09
CA MET A 67 12.13 1.31 -0.20
C MET A 67 11.22 1.53 -1.41
N GLY A 68 9.97 1.94 -1.18
CA GLY A 68 8.98 2.19 -2.23
C GLY A 68 7.90 1.11 -2.33
N LYS A 69 6.94 1.34 -3.22
CA LYS A 69 5.72 0.51 -3.36
C LYS A 69 5.98 -0.95 -3.68
N SER A 70 7.14 -1.27 -4.26
CA SER A 70 7.49 -2.66 -4.61
C SER A 70 7.91 -3.52 -3.41
N CYS A 71 8.23 -2.89 -2.27
CA CYS A 71 8.68 -3.59 -1.08
C CYS A 71 7.49 -4.03 -0.20
N MET A 72 7.12 -5.29 -0.24
CA MET A 72 6.04 -5.84 0.59
C MET A 72 6.34 -5.79 2.09
N TYR A 73 7.60 -6.03 2.47
CA TYR A 73 8.03 -5.89 3.87
C TYR A 73 7.87 -4.46 4.38
N CYS A 74 8.31 -3.47 3.59
CA CYS A 74 8.14 -2.05 3.97
C CYS A 74 6.67 -1.68 4.18
N THR A 75 5.77 -2.31 3.45
CA THR A 75 4.33 -2.14 3.61
C THR A 75 3.85 -2.66 4.97
N THR A 76 4.38 -3.81 5.43
CA THR A 76 4.03 -4.38 6.74
C THR A 76 4.42 -3.45 7.89
N TRP A 77 5.63 -2.86 7.86
CA TRP A 77 6.01 -1.84 8.86
C TRP A 77 5.11 -0.61 8.79
N ALA A 78 4.85 -0.11 7.58
CA ALA A 78 4.01 1.07 7.39
C ALA A 78 2.57 0.86 7.90
N ASP A 79 1.97 -0.31 7.68
CA ASP A 79 0.65 -0.67 8.23
C ASP A 79 0.64 -0.66 9.76
N GLY A 80 1.65 -1.28 10.37
CA GLY A 80 1.81 -1.27 11.84
C GLY A 80 1.97 0.14 12.40
N LEU A 81 2.84 0.95 11.78
CA LEU A 81 3.08 2.34 12.15
C LEU A 81 1.85 3.22 11.93
N ASN A 82 1.04 2.93 10.90
CA ASN A 82 -0.22 3.63 10.67
C ASN A 82 -1.20 3.47 11.84
N GLY A 83 -1.30 2.27 12.39
CA GLY A 83 -2.10 2.01 13.60
C GLY A 83 -1.59 2.78 14.82
N LEU A 84 -0.28 3.03 14.92
CA LEU A 84 0.36 3.73 16.03
C LEU A 84 0.53 5.24 15.80
N TYR A 85 0.28 5.74 14.60
CA TYR A 85 0.59 7.11 14.19
C TYR A 85 0.02 8.18 15.14
N HIS A 86 -1.23 8.02 15.59
CA HIS A 86 -1.86 8.97 16.52
C HIS A 86 -1.18 9.05 17.89
N HIS A 87 -0.51 7.99 18.32
CA HIS A 87 0.29 7.97 19.55
C HIS A 87 1.67 8.60 19.30
N ILE A 88 2.33 8.24 18.20
CA ILE A 88 3.66 8.73 17.84
C ILE A 88 3.66 10.26 17.70
N ARG A 89 2.70 10.82 16.96
CA ARG A 89 2.62 12.27 16.71
C ARG A 89 2.38 13.13 17.97
N ARG A 90 1.95 12.53 19.08
CA ARG A 90 1.86 13.24 20.37
C ARG A 90 3.23 13.55 20.95
N LYS A 91 4.21 12.68 20.72
CA LYS A 91 5.58 12.81 21.24
C LYS A 91 6.50 13.52 20.26
N ALA A 92 6.53 13.13 19.01
CA ALA A 92 7.43 13.61 17.97
C ALA A 92 6.68 13.80 16.65
N ALA A 93 7.21 14.63 15.74
CA ALA A 93 6.78 14.65 14.35
C ALA A 93 7.15 13.31 13.69
N PHE A 94 6.41 12.93 12.66
CA PHE A 94 6.58 11.64 11.99
C PHE A 94 6.31 11.74 10.50
N VAL A 95 7.17 11.15 9.69
CA VAL A 95 7.01 11.09 8.23
C VAL A 95 7.56 9.78 7.67
N VAL A 96 6.96 9.28 6.61
CA VAL A 96 7.48 8.17 5.81
C VAL A 96 8.08 8.72 4.51
N SER A 97 9.35 8.43 4.26
CA SER A 97 10.08 8.82 3.06
C SER A 97 10.22 7.65 2.11
N THR A 98 9.86 7.82 0.81
CA THR A 98 10.03 6.80 -0.22
C THR A 98 10.68 7.38 -1.48
N PRO A 99 11.33 6.55 -2.33
CA PRO A 99 11.82 7.00 -3.63
C PRO A 99 10.73 7.14 -4.69
N ASP A 100 9.48 6.76 -4.38
CA ASP A 100 8.36 6.86 -5.30
C ASP A 100 7.96 8.30 -5.60
N SER A 101 7.32 8.54 -6.75
CA SER A 101 6.70 9.81 -7.06
C SER A 101 5.53 10.12 -6.11
N THR A 102 5.15 11.38 -6.00
CA THR A 102 4.02 11.82 -5.17
C THR A 102 2.70 11.17 -5.58
N GLU A 103 2.47 10.98 -6.88
CA GLU A 103 1.29 10.28 -7.40
C GLU A 103 1.23 8.81 -6.94
N VAL A 104 2.36 8.11 -6.99
CA VAL A 104 2.45 6.72 -6.51
C VAL A 104 2.22 6.65 -5.00
N GLN A 105 2.79 7.61 -4.23
CA GLN A 105 2.60 7.69 -2.79
C GLN A 105 1.12 7.93 -2.41
N GLU A 106 0.44 8.83 -3.13
CA GLU A 106 -0.97 9.13 -2.92
C GLU A 106 -1.85 7.89 -3.15
N ASN A 107 -1.63 7.19 -4.26
CA ASN A 107 -2.37 5.97 -4.59
C ASN A 107 -2.17 4.88 -3.53
N VAL A 108 -0.93 4.59 -3.15
CA VAL A 108 -0.63 3.57 -2.12
C VAL A 108 -1.19 3.97 -0.76
N ALA A 109 -1.09 5.24 -0.38
CA ALA A 109 -1.66 5.73 0.88
C ALA A 109 -3.19 5.59 0.90
N ALA A 110 -3.87 5.88 -0.22
CA ALA A 110 -5.31 5.71 -0.36
C ALA A 110 -5.73 4.23 -0.28
N GLU A 111 -5.07 3.34 -1.05
CA GLU A 111 -5.34 1.91 -1.05
C GLU A 111 -5.20 1.27 0.34
N ARG A 112 -4.24 1.74 1.15
CA ARG A 112 -3.94 1.20 2.47
C ARG A 112 -4.50 2.03 3.62
N SER A 113 -5.22 3.11 3.32
CA SER A 113 -5.76 4.05 4.32
C SER A 113 -4.67 4.60 5.26
N TRP A 114 -3.48 4.89 4.73
CA TRP A 114 -2.40 5.48 5.52
C TRP A 114 -2.68 6.96 5.78
N VAL A 115 -2.65 7.34 7.04
CA VAL A 115 -2.96 8.71 7.50
C VAL A 115 -1.72 9.54 7.81
N PHE A 116 -0.55 8.94 7.96
CA PHE A 116 0.70 9.64 8.21
C PHE A 116 1.18 10.46 6.99
N PRO A 117 1.99 11.51 7.21
CA PRO A 117 2.62 12.26 6.12
C PRO A 117 3.62 11.40 5.35
N MET A 118 3.70 11.62 4.04
CA MET A 118 4.69 10.99 3.17
C MET A 118 5.43 12.04 2.35
N VAL A 119 6.72 11.77 2.09
CA VAL A 119 7.56 12.61 1.22
C VAL A 119 8.33 11.76 0.22
N SER A 120 8.41 12.26 -1.00
CA SER A 120 9.22 11.68 -2.06
C SER A 120 10.67 12.14 -1.90
N THR A 121 11.59 11.18 -1.82
CA THR A 121 13.03 11.43 -1.87
C THR A 121 13.59 11.35 -3.28
N LYS A 122 12.72 11.17 -4.28
CA LYS A 122 13.11 11.21 -5.68
C LYS A 122 13.82 12.52 -5.99
N ASP A 123 14.89 12.46 -6.73
CA ASP A 123 15.73 13.62 -7.11
C ASP A 123 16.41 14.33 -5.91
N THR A 124 16.58 13.65 -4.77
CA THR A 124 17.34 14.14 -3.61
C THR A 124 18.43 13.16 -3.21
N THR A 125 19.47 13.64 -2.52
CA THR A 125 20.53 12.78 -1.94
C THR A 125 20.22 12.37 -0.49
N PHE A 126 18.98 12.57 -0.02
CA PHE A 126 18.65 12.37 1.39
C PHE A 126 18.90 10.94 1.87
N LYS A 127 18.50 9.95 1.08
CA LYS A 127 18.67 8.54 1.46
C LYS A 127 20.13 8.10 1.44
N GLU A 128 20.91 8.57 0.49
CA GLU A 128 22.36 8.34 0.41
C GLU A 128 23.08 9.00 1.60
N ASP A 129 22.80 10.28 1.85
CA ASP A 129 23.42 11.07 2.91
C ASP A 129 23.07 10.55 4.32
N THR A 130 21.93 9.90 4.47
CA THR A 130 21.48 9.27 5.72
C THR A 130 21.82 7.79 5.84
N GLY A 131 22.38 7.16 4.79
CA GLY A 131 22.83 5.77 4.79
C GLY A 131 21.76 4.75 4.42
N PHE A 132 20.60 5.19 3.90
CA PHE A 132 19.49 4.31 3.48
C PHE A 132 19.38 4.14 1.96
N ALA A 133 20.42 4.56 1.22
CA ALA A 133 20.63 4.17 -0.17
C ALA A 133 22.13 4.05 -0.45
N LYS A 134 22.50 3.09 -1.30
CA LYS A 134 23.84 2.89 -1.80
C LYS A 134 23.79 2.10 -3.11
N ASP A 135 24.59 2.52 -4.10
CA ASP A 135 24.74 1.81 -5.38
C ASP A 135 23.37 1.52 -6.08
N ASN A 136 22.46 2.51 -6.07
CA ASN A 136 21.07 2.42 -6.55
C ASN A 136 20.17 1.41 -5.81
N LEU A 137 20.61 0.91 -4.66
CA LEU A 137 19.81 0.08 -3.78
C LEU A 137 19.31 0.91 -2.60
N TYR A 138 18.05 0.70 -2.22
CA TYR A 138 17.43 1.30 -1.05
C TYR A 138 17.40 0.33 0.11
N TYR A 139 17.51 0.86 1.33
CA TYR A 139 17.46 0.10 2.57
C TYR A 139 16.31 0.63 3.46
N PRO A 140 15.58 -0.26 4.14
CA PRO A 140 14.52 0.16 5.04
C PRO A 140 15.06 0.45 6.43
N GLY A 141 14.44 1.38 7.14
CA GLY A 141 14.82 1.71 8.51
C GLY A 141 14.19 2.99 9.01
N VAL A 142 14.77 3.55 10.06
CA VAL A 142 14.32 4.77 10.70
C VAL A 142 15.50 5.64 11.10
N SER A 143 15.36 6.95 10.94
CA SER A 143 16.29 7.97 11.47
C SER A 143 15.56 8.91 12.42
N ILE A 144 16.26 9.34 13.47
CA ILE A 144 15.79 10.30 14.44
C ILE A 144 16.52 11.63 14.27
N PHE A 145 15.73 12.70 14.17
CA PHE A 145 16.25 14.05 14.02
C PHE A 145 15.74 14.95 15.14
N SER A 146 16.53 16.01 15.46
CA SER A 146 16.08 17.15 16.25
C SER A 146 16.38 18.46 15.54
N LYS A 147 15.70 19.54 15.93
CA LYS A 147 16.07 20.91 15.57
C LYS A 147 16.37 21.73 16.82
N ASP A 148 17.30 22.68 16.67
CA ASP A 148 17.55 23.71 17.69
C ASP A 148 16.65 24.96 17.45
N LYS A 149 16.76 25.95 18.32
CA LYS A 149 15.97 27.19 18.23
C LYS A 149 16.30 28.05 17.01
N GLU A 150 17.49 27.86 16.46
CA GLU A 150 17.99 28.54 15.27
C GLU A 150 17.56 27.80 13.97
N GLY A 151 16.89 26.64 14.09
CA GLY A 151 16.46 25.84 12.96
C GLY A 151 17.54 24.94 12.37
N ASN A 152 18.69 24.75 13.05
CA ASN A 152 19.67 23.75 12.64
C ASN A 152 19.14 22.35 12.94
N ILE A 153 19.36 21.42 12.00
CA ILE A 153 18.85 20.05 12.08
C ILE A 153 20.02 19.11 12.40
N TYR A 154 19.76 18.18 13.31
CA TYR A 154 20.73 17.19 13.76
C TYR A 154 20.15 15.79 13.68
N LYS A 155 20.91 14.84 13.11
CA LYS A 155 20.61 13.42 13.11
C LYS A 155 21.24 12.78 14.36
N HIS A 156 20.46 12.03 15.14
CA HIS A 156 20.88 11.41 16.40
C HIS A 156 21.13 9.91 16.26
N ALA A 157 20.19 9.18 15.69
CA ALA A 157 20.23 7.73 15.66
C ALA A 157 19.59 7.19 14.38
N ASP A 158 20.02 6.00 14.01
CA ASP A 158 19.45 5.20 12.93
C ASP A 158 19.21 3.79 13.43
N ALA A 159 18.20 3.13 12.89
CA ALA A 159 18.01 1.70 13.04
C ALA A 159 17.54 1.08 11.71
N PRO A 160 18.17 -0.01 11.25
CA PRO A 160 17.68 -0.74 10.08
C PRO A 160 16.41 -1.51 10.42
N PHE A 161 15.53 -1.69 9.43
CA PHE A 161 14.40 -2.60 9.53
C PHE A 161 14.73 -3.93 8.87
N GLY A 162 14.24 -5.01 9.47
CA GLY A 162 14.39 -6.36 8.95
C GLY A 162 13.51 -7.36 9.72
N PRO A 163 13.20 -8.52 9.15
CA PRO A 163 12.48 -9.56 9.88
C PRO A 163 13.15 -9.85 11.23
N GLY A 164 12.35 -9.80 12.31
CA GLY A 164 12.84 -9.96 13.69
C GLY A 164 13.24 -8.67 14.40
N ASP A 165 13.07 -7.49 13.79
CA ASP A 165 13.31 -6.20 14.46
C ASP A 165 12.22 -5.85 15.50
N ASP A 166 12.51 -4.81 16.29
CA ASP A 166 11.59 -4.30 17.31
C ASP A 166 10.52 -3.31 16.78
N PHE A 167 10.51 -3.03 15.47
CA PHE A 167 9.66 -1.97 14.88
C PHE A 167 8.38 -2.51 14.24
N CYS A 168 8.24 -3.84 14.16
CA CYS A 168 7.05 -4.48 13.65
C CYS A 168 6.55 -5.56 14.62
N ALA A 169 5.38 -5.37 15.18
CA ALA A 169 4.79 -6.27 16.18
C ALA A 169 4.54 -7.71 15.68
N VAL A 170 4.55 -7.94 14.36
CA VAL A 170 4.29 -9.29 13.83
C VAL A 170 5.43 -10.26 14.13
N TRP A 171 6.69 -9.81 14.20
CA TRP A 171 7.84 -10.69 14.41
C TRP A 171 7.79 -11.39 15.77
N PRO A 172 7.73 -10.68 16.91
CA PRO A 172 7.65 -11.33 18.21
C PRO A 172 6.36 -12.14 18.40
N LEU A 173 5.27 -11.78 17.71
CA LEU A 173 4.05 -12.60 17.74
C LEU A 173 4.22 -13.91 16.98
N PHE A 174 4.87 -13.87 15.81
CA PHE A 174 5.10 -15.08 15.03
C PHE A 174 6.15 -16.00 15.68
N ASP A 175 7.15 -15.44 16.35
CA ASP A 175 8.13 -16.24 17.13
C ASP A 175 7.47 -17.08 18.23
N MET A 176 6.31 -16.68 18.72
CA MET A 176 5.54 -17.44 19.72
C MET A 176 4.70 -18.57 19.09
N LEU A 177 4.53 -18.58 17.76
CA LEU A 177 3.80 -19.65 17.08
C LEU A 177 4.66 -20.93 17.02
N PRO A 178 4.09 -22.14 17.13
CA PRO A 178 4.84 -23.37 16.96
C PRO A 178 5.57 -23.49 15.60
N SER A 179 5.07 -22.85 14.55
CA SER A 179 5.66 -22.78 13.21
C SER A 179 6.69 -21.67 13.04
N GLY A 180 6.75 -20.70 13.97
CA GLY A 180 7.53 -19.47 13.80
C GLY A 180 7.07 -18.64 12.60
N TYR A 181 7.97 -17.81 12.07
CA TYR A 181 7.70 -16.97 10.87
C TYR A 181 8.43 -17.45 9.60
N SER A 182 9.09 -18.60 9.62
CA SER A 182 10.04 -19.05 8.58
C SER A 182 9.48 -19.09 7.16
N ASN A 183 8.18 -19.23 7.00
CA ASN A 183 7.51 -19.28 5.69
C ASN A 183 6.63 -18.03 5.42
N TYR A 184 6.68 -17.03 6.31
CA TYR A 184 5.86 -15.84 6.14
C TYR A 184 6.46 -14.91 5.08
N LYS A 185 5.60 -14.50 4.13
CA LYS A 185 5.88 -13.43 3.19
C LYS A 185 4.72 -12.42 3.26
N PRO A 186 5.00 -11.14 3.46
CA PRO A 186 3.94 -10.13 3.45
C PRO A 186 3.25 -10.09 2.09
N HIS A 187 1.94 -9.85 2.09
CA HIS A 187 1.16 -9.62 0.87
C HIS A 187 0.98 -8.12 0.61
N LYS A 188 0.93 -7.72 -0.65
CA LYS A 188 0.66 -6.33 -1.04
C LYS A 188 -0.74 -5.88 -0.64
N LYS A 189 -1.72 -6.78 -0.62
CA LYS A 189 -3.12 -6.50 -0.26
C LYS A 189 -3.40 -6.88 1.19
N ILE A 190 -4.11 -5.99 1.91
CA ILE A 190 -4.54 -6.23 3.30
C ILE A 190 -5.61 -7.31 3.37
N ASN A 191 -6.44 -7.42 2.34
CA ASN A 191 -7.50 -8.41 2.26
C ASN A 191 -7.17 -9.43 1.17
N ASP A 192 -6.70 -10.60 1.56
CA ASP A 192 -6.58 -11.77 0.67
C ASP A 192 -7.94 -12.20 0.05
N ARG A 193 -9.04 -11.61 0.53
CA ARG A 193 -10.39 -11.89 0.04
C ARG A 193 -10.80 -11.11 -1.21
N SER A 194 -10.00 -10.16 -1.69
CA SER A 194 -10.33 -9.44 -2.92
C SER A 194 -9.11 -9.31 -3.84
N ALA A 195 -8.65 -10.46 -4.35
CA ALA A 195 -7.89 -10.46 -5.61
C ALA A 195 -8.71 -9.78 -6.73
N PHE A 196 -10.02 -9.60 -6.50
CA PHE A 196 -11.00 -9.07 -7.44
C PHE A 196 -11.48 -7.69 -6.98
N GLN A 197 -11.22 -6.67 -7.78
CA GLN A 197 -11.75 -5.31 -7.57
C GLN A 197 -12.94 -5.11 -8.51
N LEU A 198 -14.13 -4.95 -7.95
CA LEU A 198 -15.28 -4.52 -8.74
C LEU A 198 -15.00 -3.10 -9.23
N THR A 199 -15.00 -2.92 -10.54
CA THR A 199 -14.80 -1.60 -11.15
C THR A 199 -16.10 -0.80 -11.16
N ASN A 200 -16.05 0.45 -11.57
CA ASN A 200 -17.22 1.27 -11.83
C ASN A 200 -17.73 1.13 -13.28
N ASN A 201 -17.37 0.06 -13.96
CA ASN A 201 -17.80 -0.23 -15.33
C ASN A 201 -18.95 -1.24 -15.33
N ILE A 202 -20.03 -0.90 -16.01
CA ILE A 202 -21.20 -1.76 -16.25
C ILE A 202 -21.46 -1.78 -17.76
N ALA A 203 -21.56 -2.95 -18.35
CA ALA A 203 -21.93 -3.11 -19.75
C ALA A 203 -23.30 -3.78 -19.88
N VAL A 204 -24.10 -3.32 -20.83
CA VAL A 204 -25.39 -3.89 -21.18
C VAL A 204 -25.43 -4.23 -22.66
N GLN A 205 -25.67 -5.48 -22.99
CA GLN A 205 -25.84 -5.93 -24.37
C GLN A 205 -27.31 -5.84 -24.78
N VAL A 206 -27.57 -5.21 -25.91
CA VAL A 206 -28.90 -4.96 -26.43
C VAL A 206 -29.04 -5.38 -27.89
N SER A 207 -30.23 -5.77 -28.30
CA SER A 207 -30.51 -6.14 -29.70
C SER A 207 -31.01 -4.99 -30.58
N ASP A 208 -31.43 -3.87 -29.99
CA ASP A 208 -31.87 -2.65 -30.68
C ASP A 208 -31.01 -1.50 -30.16
N TYR A 209 -29.78 -1.45 -30.68
CA TYR A 209 -28.71 -0.58 -30.19
C TYR A 209 -29.10 0.90 -30.26
N GLU A 210 -29.57 1.37 -31.41
CA GLU A 210 -29.88 2.79 -31.61
C GLU A 210 -30.97 3.28 -30.65
N LYS A 211 -32.04 2.47 -30.46
CA LYS A 211 -33.12 2.80 -29.52
C LYS A 211 -32.63 2.77 -28.06
N ALA A 212 -31.78 1.83 -27.71
CA ALA A 212 -31.24 1.76 -26.37
C ALA A 212 -30.36 2.99 -26.07
N VAL A 213 -29.45 3.37 -26.98
CA VAL A 213 -28.62 4.58 -26.85
C VAL A 213 -29.50 5.82 -26.64
N ASP A 214 -30.51 6.01 -27.48
CA ASP A 214 -31.48 7.13 -27.40
C ASP A 214 -32.24 7.12 -26.05
N PHE A 215 -32.67 5.97 -25.61
CA PHE A 215 -33.40 5.79 -24.35
C PHE A 215 -32.55 6.17 -23.13
N TYR A 216 -31.31 5.68 -23.03
CA TYR A 216 -30.44 5.97 -21.90
C TYR A 216 -29.99 7.44 -21.87
N GLU A 217 -29.74 8.03 -23.03
CA GLU A 217 -29.41 9.46 -23.12
C GLU A 217 -30.58 10.35 -22.73
N LYS A 218 -31.77 10.12 -23.31
CA LYS A 218 -32.91 11.04 -23.17
C LYS A 218 -33.77 10.75 -21.93
N THR A 219 -33.96 9.49 -21.55
CA THR A 219 -34.81 9.11 -20.43
C THR A 219 -34.11 9.12 -19.11
N PHE A 220 -32.86 8.58 -19.05
CA PHE A 220 -32.04 8.56 -17.84
C PHE A 220 -31.12 9.77 -17.71
N GLY A 221 -30.97 10.58 -18.75
CA GLY A 221 -30.10 11.75 -18.73
C GLY A 221 -28.63 11.42 -18.63
N MET A 222 -28.21 10.24 -19.12
CA MET A 222 -26.81 9.81 -19.09
C MET A 222 -25.99 10.64 -20.05
N GLN A 223 -24.80 11.10 -19.62
CA GLN A 223 -23.90 11.85 -20.46
C GLN A 223 -23.11 10.91 -21.36
N LYS A 224 -23.28 11.06 -22.68
CA LYS A 224 -22.50 10.34 -23.68
C LYS A 224 -21.06 10.84 -23.70
N ILE A 225 -20.10 9.92 -23.54
CA ILE A 225 -18.66 10.21 -23.51
C ILE A 225 -17.97 9.77 -24.79
N LYS A 226 -18.28 8.57 -25.27
CA LYS A 226 -17.64 8.01 -26.46
C LYS A 226 -18.64 7.16 -27.23
N ASN A 227 -18.56 7.21 -28.54
CA ASN A 227 -19.35 6.38 -29.43
C ASN A 227 -18.41 5.67 -30.42
N LYS A 228 -18.54 4.36 -30.50
CA LYS A 228 -17.92 3.48 -31.50
C LYS A 228 -19.04 2.81 -32.32
N GLU A 229 -18.68 2.11 -33.36
CA GLU A 229 -19.65 1.47 -34.28
C GLU A 229 -20.68 0.58 -33.54
N ASN A 230 -20.24 -0.20 -32.54
CA ASN A 230 -21.07 -1.18 -31.83
C ASN A 230 -21.06 -0.99 -30.30
N GLU A 231 -20.61 0.16 -29.81
CA GLU A 231 -20.47 0.44 -28.38
C GLU A 231 -20.60 1.94 -28.09
N THR A 232 -21.50 2.30 -27.21
CA THR A 232 -21.57 3.67 -26.65
C THR A 232 -21.25 3.66 -25.17
N GLN A 233 -20.30 4.51 -24.76
CA GLN A 233 -19.98 4.78 -23.37
C GLN A 233 -20.72 6.01 -22.86
N PHE A 234 -21.42 5.85 -21.76
CA PHE A 234 -22.02 6.90 -20.96
C PHE A 234 -21.34 7.03 -19.61
N ILE A 235 -21.54 8.15 -18.94
CA ILE A 235 -21.22 8.33 -17.53
C ILE A 235 -22.42 8.83 -16.76
N ILE A 236 -22.65 8.26 -15.57
CA ILE A 236 -23.68 8.71 -14.63
C ILE A 236 -23.15 8.48 -13.20
N ASN A 237 -23.09 9.56 -12.38
CA ASN A 237 -22.65 9.51 -10.99
C ASN A 237 -21.31 8.77 -10.76
N GLY A 238 -20.35 8.93 -11.68
CA GLY A 238 -19.03 8.27 -11.61
C GLY A 238 -19.02 6.81 -12.09
N VAL A 239 -20.14 6.26 -12.54
CA VAL A 239 -20.23 4.93 -13.17
C VAL A 239 -20.10 5.09 -14.66
N ASN A 240 -19.22 4.31 -15.29
CA ASN A 240 -19.14 4.13 -16.74
C ASN A 240 -20.16 3.09 -17.16
N PHE A 241 -21.07 3.47 -18.03
CA PHE A 241 -22.14 2.62 -18.52
C PHE A 241 -21.99 2.40 -20.03
N PHE A 242 -21.80 1.16 -20.44
CA PHE A 242 -21.56 0.79 -21.81
C PHE A 242 -22.82 0.14 -22.41
N ILE A 243 -23.27 0.62 -23.54
CA ILE A 243 -24.29 -0.06 -24.37
C ILE A 243 -23.57 -0.72 -25.52
N GLU A 244 -23.70 -2.03 -25.61
CA GLU A 244 -23.06 -2.84 -26.65
C GLU A 244 -24.13 -3.45 -27.56
N ASP A 245 -23.89 -3.38 -28.89
CA ASP A 245 -24.75 -4.06 -29.86
C ASP A 245 -24.53 -5.58 -29.82
N SER A 246 -25.63 -6.33 -29.68
CA SER A 246 -25.61 -7.77 -29.71
C SER A 246 -26.93 -8.34 -30.18
N ALA A 247 -26.98 -8.75 -31.43
CA ALA A 247 -28.21 -9.33 -32.04
C ALA A 247 -28.79 -10.55 -31.29
N SER A 248 -27.96 -11.27 -30.52
CA SER A 248 -28.35 -12.46 -29.77
C SER A 248 -28.67 -12.19 -28.29
N SER A 249 -28.46 -10.98 -27.80
CA SER A 249 -28.61 -10.62 -26.40
C SER A 249 -29.88 -9.83 -26.15
N LYS A 250 -30.53 -10.15 -25.04
CA LYS A 250 -31.75 -9.46 -24.58
C LYS A 250 -31.52 -8.87 -23.20
N GLY A 251 -30.77 -7.74 -23.14
CA GLY A 251 -30.54 -7.03 -21.89
C GLY A 251 -29.62 -7.77 -20.91
N LYS A 252 -28.59 -8.46 -21.38
CA LYS A 252 -27.56 -9.04 -20.52
C LYS A 252 -26.72 -7.92 -19.94
N VAL A 253 -26.55 -7.95 -18.63
CA VAL A 253 -25.73 -7.00 -17.87
C VAL A 253 -24.46 -7.70 -17.45
N PHE A 254 -23.33 -7.03 -17.60
CA PHE A 254 -22.02 -7.50 -17.19
C PHE A 254 -21.39 -6.51 -16.22
N PHE A 255 -20.90 -7.05 -15.12
CA PHE A 255 -20.01 -6.35 -14.21
C PHE A 255 -18.57 -6.63 -14.62
N GLU A 256 -17.66 -5.77 -14.20
CA GLU A 256 -16.25 -5.91 -14.49
C GLU A 256 -15.44 -5.99 -13.20
N PHE A 257 -14.54 -6.96 -13.15
CA PHE A 257 -13.58 -7.11 -12.06
C PHE A 257 -12.16 -6.97 -12.60
N ALA A 258 -11.38 -6.14 -11.95
CA ALA A 258 -9.96 -5.99 -12.18
C ALA A 258 -9.16 -6.91 -11.25
N VAL A 259 -8.07 -7.49 -11.76
CA VAL A 259 -7.14 -8.35 -11.01
C VAL A 259 -5.70 -7.97 -11.32
N GLU A 260 -4.77 -8.35 -10.46
CA GLU A 260 -3.33 -8.13 -10.68
C GLU A 260 -2.68 -9.20 -11.54
N ASP A 261 -3.14 -10.45 -11.43
CA ASP A 261 -2.71 -11.60 -12.22
C ASP A 261 -3.94 -12.37 -12.67
N ILE A 262 -4.21 -12.32 -13.97
CA ILE A 262 -5.41 -12.95 -14.53
C ILE A 262 -5.32 -14.47 -14.51
N LYS A 263 -4.13 -15.04 -14.61
CA LYS A 263 -3.94 -16.50 -14.63
C LYS A 263 -4.19 -17.10 -13.26
N GLU A 264 -3.65 -16.47 -12.21
CA GLU A 264 -3.90 -16.86 -10.83
C GLU A 264 -5.38 -16.70 -10.48
N ALA A 265 -5.98 -15.55 -10.82
CA ALA A 265 -7.38 -15.27 -10.56
C ALA A 265 -8.33 -16.23 -11.29
N MET A 266 -8.04 -16.56 -12.54
CA MET A 266 -8.81 -17.56 -13.30
C MET A 266 -8.70 -18.95 -12.67
N HIS A 267 -7.50 -19.36 -12.27
CA HIS A 267 -7.30 -20.65 -11.61
C HIS A 267 -8.16 -20.78 -10.35
N ASP A 268 -8.10 -19.76 -9.48
CA ASP A 268 -8.88 -19.69 -8.24
C ASP A 268 -10.41 -19.74 -8.49
N LEU A 269 -10.86 -19.01 -9.50
CA LEU A 269 -12.28 -18.98 -9.86
C LEU A 269 -12.74 -20.33 -10.43
N MET A 270 -11.93 -20.98 -11.27
CA MET A 270 -12.26 -22.27 -11.86
C MET A 270 -12.30 -23.37 -10.81
N GLU A 271 -11.42 -23.37 -9.81
CA GLU A 271 -11.48 -24.29 -8.66
C GLU A 271 -12.79 -24.13 -7.86
N LYS A 272 -13.38 -22.92 -7.87
CA LYS A 272 -14.67 -22.62 -7.20
C LYS A 272 -15.88 -22.77 -8.10
N GLY A 273 -15.70 -23.38 -9.28
CA GLY A 273 -16.80 -23.74 -10.19
C GLY A 273 -17.19 -22.66 -11.21
N CYS A 274 -16.41 -21.58 -11.31
CA CYS A 274 -16.57 -20.63 -12.42
C CYS A 274 -16.08 -21.25 -13.74
N THR A 275 -16.58 -20.75 -14.85
CA THR A 275 -16.17 -21.19 -16.19
C THR A 275 -15.81 -19.98 -17.05
N MET A 276 -14.73 -20.08 -17.83
CA MET A 276 -14.42 -19.09 -18.85
C MET A 276 -15.36 -19.30 -20.04
N THR A 277 -16.05 -18.25 -20.46
CA THR A 277 -17.01 -18.31 -21.59
C THR A 277 -16.47 -17.66 -22.86
N LYS A 278 -15.50 -16.73 -22.71
CA LYS A 278 -14.85 -16.08 -23.85
C LYS A 278 -13.49 -15.52 -23.41
N GLU A 279 -12.49 -15.68 -24.25
CA GLU A 279 -11.21 -15.00 -24.13
C GLU A 279 -11.16 -13.86 -25.15
N TYR A 280 -10.80 -12.65 -24.71
CA TYR A 280 -10.63 -11.49 -25.57
C TYR A 280 -9.14 -11.31 -25.95
N ASN A 281 -8.27 -11.51 -24.98
CA ASN A 281 -6.81 -11.52 -25.09
C ASN A 281 -6.19 -12.09 -23.81
N GLU A 282 -4.85 -12.15 -23.74
CA GLU A 282 -4.11 -12.72 -22.59
C GLU A 282 -4.40 -12.07 -21.24
N LYS A 283 -4.98 -10.86 -21.22
CA LYS A 283 -5.28 -10.05 -20.03
C LYS A 283 -6.76 -9.77 -19.81
N SER A 284 -7.64 -10.41 -20.58
CA SER A 284 -9.06 -10.03 -20.60
C SER A 284 -9.94 -11.20 -21.03
N VAL A 285 -10.81 -11.64 -20.11
CA VAL A 285 -11.71 -12.79 -20.31
C VAL A 285 -13.12 -12.52 -19.81
N MET A 286 -14.09 -13.22 -20.36
CA MET A 286 -15.44 -13.30 -19.83
C MET A 286 -15.61 -14.59 -19.02
N MET A 287 -16.01 -14.45 -17.78
CA MET A 287 -16.25 -15.55 -16.85
C MET A 287 -17.75 -15.71 -16.59
N LYS A 288 -18.14 -16.89 -16.16
CA LYS A 288 -19.48 -17.19 -15.65
C LYS A 288 -19.33 -17.86 -14.29
N ASP A 289 -20.03 -17.36 -13.29
CA ASP A 289 -20.05 -17.95 -11.96
C ASP A 289 -21.00 -19.20 -11.89
N PRO A 290 -20.93 -19.99 -10.80
CA PRO A 290 -21.82 -21.15 -10.62
C PRO A 290 -23.31 -20.82 -10.54
N TYR A 291 -23.66 -19.55 -10.31
CA TYR A 291 -25.03 -19.08 -10.15
C TYR A 291 -25.60 -18.46 -11.42
N GLY A 292 -24.78 -18.36 -12.48
CA GLY A 292 -25.21 -17.91 -13.80
C GLY A 292 -24.86 -16.46 -14.13
N LEU A 293 -24.23 -15.70 -13.21
CA LEU A 293 -23.76 -14.35 -13.49
C LEU A 293 -22.58 -14.41 -14.45
N HIS A 294 -22.65 -13.64 -15.53
CA HIS A 294 -21.51 -13.39 -16.41
C HIS A 294 -20.83 -12.09 -16.00
N PHE A 295 -19.49 -12.09 -15.96
CA PHE A 295 -18.70 -10.92 -15.61
C PHE A 295 -17.40 -10.89 -16.40
N HIS A 296 -16.92 -9.70 -16.68
CA HIS A 296 -15.66 -9.45 -17.32
C HIS A 296 -14.55 -9.46 -16.27
N LEU A 297 -13.44 -10.14 -16.55
CA LEU A 297 -12.26 -10.20 -15.73
C LEU A 297 -11.07 -9.68 -16.54
N PHE A 298 -10.31 -8.73 -16.01
CA PHE A 298 -9.14 -8.21 -16.70
C PHE A 298 -7.98 -7.91 -15.75
N GLU A 299 -6.75 -8.00 -16.28
CA GLU A 299 -5.51 -7.67 -15.58
C GLU A 299 -5.19 -6.18 -15.77
N MET A 300 -4.93 -5.49 -14.65
CA MET A 300 -4.54 -4.07 -14.62
C MET A 300 -3.09 -3.85 -15.05
#